data_5b553d73ce80476b2e809ecd503acd15
#
_entry.id   5b553d73ce80476b2e809ecd503acd15
#
_cell.length_a   1.000
_cell.length_b   1.000
_cell.length_c   1.000
_cell.angle_alpha   90.00
_cell.angle_beta   90.00
_cell.angle_gamma   90.00
#
_symmetry.space_group_name_H-M   'P 1'
#
loop_
_entity.id
_entity.type
_entity.pdbx_description
1 polymer ?
#
loop_
_entity_poly.entity_id
_entity_poly.type
_entity_poly.pdbx_seq_one_letter_code
_entity_poly.pdbx_strand_id
1 'polypeptide(L)'
;GDGYIMSNTSNLIHCQNGHVFSKKRYGTVCPYCNMETDTKEKRETQRSDVEIEEELFREDIKPVCGWIVCIDGPRQGKDYQIVQGKNFVGRADDMDIQILGDNEISRRNHAVIVFDPKKKETVLLPGDANGIVYLNGNAVYAPATLNKYDEIELGKSKFLFVPFCGENFMWGGKTE
;
A
#
# COMPACT_ATOMS: atom_id res chain seq x y z
N GLY A 1 1.80 46.46 8.23
CA GLY A 1 1.14 45.30 8.43
C GLY A 1 1.66 44.09 7.74
N ASP A 2 2.74 43.58 8.25
CA ASP A 2 3.33 42.40 7.65
C ASP A 2 2.79 41.09 8.24
N GLY A 3 1.85 41.18 9.13
CA GLY A 3 1.31 40.02 9.81
C GLY A 3 0.60 39.04 8.89
N TYR A 4 0.16 39.52 7.76
CA TYR A 4 -0.54 38.64 6.81
C TYR A 4 0.35 37.67 6.09
N ILE A 5 1.65 37.95 6.13
CA ILE A 5 2.60 37.09 5.42
C ILE A 5 2.66 35.72 6.02
N MET A 6 2.30 35.60 7.28
CA MET A 6 2.32 34.30 7.95
C MET A 6 1.34 33.28 7.40
N SER A 7 0.27 33.75 6.76
CA SER A 7 -0.70 32.81 6.20
C SER A 7 -0.29 32.27 4.83
N ASN A 8 0.76 32.83 4.24
CA ASN A 8 1.20 32.43 2.90
C ASN A 8 2.65 32.02 2.88
N THR A 9 3.04 31.18 3.83
CA THR A 9 4.42 30.74 3.94
C THR A 9 4.92 30.00 2.71
N SER A 10 4.00 29.42 1.93
CA SER A 10 4.36 28.70 0.71
C SER A 10 4.94 29.63 -0.38
N ASN A 11 4.71 30.93 -0.27
CA ASN A 11 5.23 31.89 -1.25
C ASN A 11 6.54 32.54 -0.82
N LEU A 12 7.05 32.19 0.35
CA LEU A 12 8.32 32.73 0.83
C LEU A 12 9.47 31.81 0.44
N ILE A 13 10.51 32.39 -0.10
CA ILE A 13 11.71 31.65 -0.48
C ILE A 13 12.94 32.35 0.09
N HIS A 14 14.03 31.60 0.15
CA HIS A 14 15.30 32.07 0.69
C HIS A 14 16.33 32.18 -0.42
N CYS A 15 17.12 33.22 -0.44
CA CYS A 15 18.25 33.27 -1.33
C CYS A 15 19.47 32.63 -0.65
N GLN A 16 20.57 32.51 -1.39
CA GLN A 16 21.79 31.88 -0.89
C GLN A 16 22.40 32.67 0.29
N ASN A 17 22.10 33.97 0.37
CA ASN A 17 22.57 34.80 1.46
C ASN A 17 21.65 34.84 2.66
N GLY A 18 20.58 34.02 2.63
CA GLY A 18 19.66 33.91 3.75
C GLY A 18 18.53 34.93 3.77
N HIS A 19 18.39 35.75 2.75
CA HIS A 19 17.27 36.67 2.68
C HIS A 19 15.97 35.95 2.39
N VAL A 20 14.89 36.35 3.03
CA VAL A 20 13.58 35.80 2.84
C VAL A 20 12.73 36.80 2.07
N PHE A 21 12.08 36.38 1.03
CA PHE A 21 11.24 37.27 0.22
C PHE A 21 10.09 36.50 -0.43
N SER A 22 9.13 37.27 -0.95
CA SER A 22 7.94 36.67 -1.56
C SER A 22 8.21 36.33 -3.01
N LYS A 23 8.09 35.05 -3.35
CA LYS A 23 8.22 34.61 -4.73
C LYS A 23 7.14 35.20 -5.62
N LYS A 24 5.94 35.36 -5.08
CA LYS A 24 4.82 35.94 -5.83
C LYS A 24 5.11 37.38 -6.21
N ARG A 25 5.80 38.10 -5.36
CA ARG A 25 6.06 39.54 -5.58
C ARG A 25 7.34 39.81 -6.38
N TYR A 26 8.38 39.04 -6.13
CA TYR A 26 9.70 39.28 -6.69
C TYR A 26 10.19 38.18 -7.62
N GLY A 27 9.42 37.15 -7.80
CA GLY A 27 9.84 36.01 -8.63
C GLY A 27 10.95 35.22 -7.97
N THR A 28 11.93 34.81 -8.75
CA THR A 28 13.05 34.02 -8.26
C THR A 28 14.30 34.83 -7.96
N VAL A 29 14.24 36.14 -8.14
CA VAL A 29 15.37 37.01 -7.88
C VAL A 29 15.20 37.75 -6.55
N CYS A 30 16.19 37.64 -5.67
CA CYS A 30 16.15 38.28 -4.37
C CYS A 30 16.21 39.80 -4.54
N PRO A 31 15.25 40.56 -3.97
CA PRO A 31 15.25 42.00 -4.11
C PRO A 31 16.33 42.68 -3.27
N TYR A 32 16.95 41.98 -2.33
CA TYR A 32 17.93 42.52 -1.44
C TYR A 32 19.36 42.39 -1.96
N CYS A 33 19.66 41.35 -2.70
CA CYS A 33 21.00 41.13 -3.20
C CYS A 33 21.02 40.81 -4.70
N ASN A 34 19.90 40.83 -5.36
CA ASN A 34 19.76 40.58 -6.80
C ASN A 34 20.28 39.21 -7.28
N MET A 35 20.44 38.28 -6.36
CA MET A 35 20.86 36.93 -6.73
C MET A 35 19.67 36.06 -7.05
N GLU A 36 19.80 35.26 -8.09
CA GLU A 36 18.78 34.33 -8.44
C GLU A 36 18.75 33.18 -7.42
N THR A 37 17.56 32.79 -7.02
CA THR A 37 17.44 31.72 -6.06
C THR A 37 17.72 30.39 -6.71
N ASP A 38 17.96 29.39 -5.87
CA ASP A 38 18.37 28.07 -6.26
C ASP A 38 17.48 27.46 -7.33
N THR A 39 18.10 27.04 -8.39
CA THR A 39 17.41 26.38 -9.49
C THR A 39 17.15 24.91 -9.22
N LYS A 40 17.69 24.36 -8.13
CA LYS A 40 17.48 22.96 -7.83
C LYS A 40 16.02 22.64 -7.52
N GLU A 41 15.38 23.46 -6.70
CA GLU A 41 13.96 23.30 -6.42
C GLU A 41 13.15 23.40 -7.69
N LYS A 42 13.57 24.30 -8.57
CA LYS A 42 12.89 24.49 -9.83
C LYS A 42 13.00 23.27 -10.72
N ARG A 43 14.14 22.59 -10.67
CA ARG A 43 14.33 21.37 -11.46
C ARG A 43 13.50 20.21 -10.93
N GLU A 44 13.36 20.10 -9.62
CA GLU A 44 12.54 19.06 -9.03
C GLU A 44 11.07 19.26 -9.34
N THR A 45 10.61 20.51 -9.28
CA THR A 45 9.21 20.82 -9.57
C THR A 45 8.89 20.81 -11.04
N GLN A 46 9.91 20.83 -11.90
CA GLN A 46 9.71 20.82 -13.35
C GLN A 46 9.99 19.47 -13.99
N ARG A 47 10.03 18.41 -13.21
CA ARG A 47 10.10 17.08 -13.79
C ARG A 47 8.95 16.92 -14.77
N SER A 48 9.25 16.46 -15.97
CA SER A 48 8.22 16.30 -16.98
C SER A 48 7.25 15.19 -16.56
N ASP A 49 6.01 15.33 -16.97
CA ASP A 49 5.00 14.31 -16.71
C ASP A 49 5.42 12.96 -17.30
N VAL A 50 6.15 12.99 -18.42
CA VAL A 50 6.65 11.77 -19.05
C VAL A 50 7.66 11.05 -18.15
N GLU A 51 8.55 11.77 -17.50
CA GLU A 51 9.52 11.16 -16.57
C GLU A 51 8.83 10.52 -15.38
N ILE A 52 7.82 11.19 -14.84
CA ILE A 52 7.04 10.67 -13.73
C ILE A 52 6.27 9.42 -14.16
N GLU A 53 5.65 9.46 -15.32
CA GLU A 53 4.95 8.30 -15.86
C GLU A 53 5.87 7.10 -16.08
N GLU A 54 7.07 7.34 -16.62
CA GLU A 54 8.03 6.27 -16.83
C GLU A 54 8.48 5.64 -15.52
N GLU A 55 8.71 6.46 -14.50
CA GLU A 55 9.08 5.96 -13.20
C GLU A 55 7.99 5.09 -12.59
N LEU A 56 6.74 5.55 -12.64
CA LEU A 56 5.61 4.80 -12.13
C LEU A 56 5.36 3.53 -12.95
N PHE A 57 5.59 3.60 -14.24
CA PHE A 57 5.39 2.46 -15.12
C PHE A 57 6.42 1.36 -14.91
N ARG A 58 7.57 1.69 -14.32
CA ARG A 58 8.62 0.70 -14.04
C ARG A 58 8.35 -0.18 -12.84
N GLU A 59 7.34 0.17 -12.05
CA GLU A 59 6.98 -0.69 -10.94
C GLU A 59 6.54 -2.04 -11.44
N ASP A 60 7.06 -3.09 -10.79
CA ASP A 60 6.66 -4.44 -11.12
C ASP A 60 5.22 -4.67 -10.67
N ILE A 61 4.38 -5.07 -11.60
CA ILE A 61 3.00 -5.41 -11.30
C ILE A 61 2.92 -6.88 -10.97
N LYS A 62 2.43 -7.19 -9.79
CA LYS A 62 2.12 -8.56 -9.42
C LYS A 62 0.64 -8.79 -9.72
N PRO A 63 0.33 -9.67 -10.67
CA PRO A 63 -1.06 -9.88 -11.06
C PRO A 63 -1.92 -10.37 -9.90
N VAL A 64 -3.06 -9.74 -9.72
CA VAL A 64 -3.96 -10.08 -8.62
C VAL A 64 -4.63 -11.44 -8.86
N CYS A 65 -4.66 -12.27 -7.83
CA CYS A 65 -5.32 -13.57 -7.90
C CYS A 65 -6.62 -13.60 -7.11
N GLY A 66 -6.79 -12.65 -6.23
CA GLY A 66 -8.00 -12.53 -5.42
C GLY A 66 -7.81 -11.46 -4.39
N TRP A 67 -8.78 -11.35 -3.50
CA TRP A 67 -8.76 -10.36 -2.43
C TRP A 67 -9.30 -10.96 -1.15
N ILE A 68 -8.87 -10.41 -0.02
CA ILE A 68 -9.64 -10.50 1.20
C ILE A 68 -10.13 -9.10 1.52
N VAL A 69 -11.41 -8.98 1.87
CA VAL A 69 -12.06 -7.70 2.13
C VAL A 69 -12.49 -7.66 3.58
N CYS A 70 -12.04 -6.67 4.31
CA CYS A 70 -12.39 -6.54 5.73
C CYS A 70 -13.86 -6.15 5.85
N ILE A 71 -14.65 -7.02 6.48
CA ILE A 71 -16.09 -6.77 6.69
C ILE A 71 -16.42 -6.38 8.12
N ASP A 72 -15.49 -6.58 9.06
CA ASP A 72 -15.67 -6.22 10.45
C ASP A 72 -14.30 -5.98 11.07
N GLY A 73 -14.19 -4.91 11.86
CA GLY A 73 -12.95 -4.55 12.50
C GLY A 73 -12.53 -3.11 12.20
N PRO A 74 -11.36 -2.70 12.70
CA PRO A 74 -10.90 -1.32 12.52
C PRO A 74 -10.73 -0.88 11.08
N ARG A 75 -10.50 -1.83 10.17
CA ARG A 75 -10.27 -1.50 8.76
C ARG A 75 -11.44 -1.94 7.89
N GLN A 76 -12.64 -1.93 8.40
CA GLN A 76 -13.82 -2.32 7.65
C GLN A 76 -13.91 -1.55 6.33
N GLY A 77 -14.12 -2.29 5.25
CA GLY A 77 -14.18 -1.75 3.90
C GLY A 77 -12.88 -1.82 3.14
N LYS A 78 -11.76 -2.11 3.82
CA LYS A 78 -10.46 -2.18 3.17
C LYS A 78 -10.29 -3.55 2.52
N ASP A 79 -9.76 -3.56 1.29
CA ASP A 79 -9.40 -4.79 0.60
C ASP A 79 -7.89 -4.97 0.57
N TYR A 80 -7.47 -6.22 0.45
CA TYR A 80 -6.06 -6.58 0.36
C TYR A 80 -5.89 -7.59 -0.76
N GLN A 81 -4.93 -7.34 -1.64
CA GLN A 81 -4.71 -8.20 -2.81
C GLN A 81 -3.97 -9.48 -2.43
N ILE A 82 -4.38 -10.58 -3.05
CA ILE A 82 -3.69 -11.85 -2.98
C ILE A 82 -3.01 -12.04 -4.32
N VAL A 83 -1.70 -12.35 -4.29
CA VAL A 83 -0.95 -12.61 -5.52
C VAL A 83 -0.46 -14.06 -5.53
N GLN A 84 0.06 -14.50 -6.65
CA GLN A 84 0.53 -15.87 -6.80
C GLN A 84 1.62 -16.19 -5.78
N GLY A 85 1.59 -17.40 -5.26
CA GLY A 85 2.53 -17.84 -4.24
C GLY A 85 2.03 -17.52 -2.85
N LYS A 86 2.98 -17.33 -1.93
CA LYS A 86 2.66 -17.12 -0.51
C LYS A 86 2.48 -15.66 -0.20
N ASN A 87 1.40 -15.32 0.47
CA ASN A 87 1.10 -13.99 0.97
C ASN A 87 1.09 -14.06 2.49
N PHE A 88 2.10 -13.49 3.13
CA PHE A 88 2.22 -13.50 4.59
C PHE A 88 1.40 -12.37 5.18
N VAL A 89 0.59 -12.69 6.17
CA VAL A 89 -0.39 -11.76 6.75
C VAL A 89 0.00 -11.41 8.17
N GLY A 90 0.02 -10.13 8.49
CA GLY A 90 0.32 -9.64 9.82
C GLY A 90 0.26 -8.12 9.89
N ARG A 91 0.65 -7.56 11.04
CA ARG A 91 0.62 -6.11 11.27
C ARG A 91 1.91 -5.40 10.81
N ALA A 92 3.00 -6.15 10.72
CA ALA A 92 4.30 -5.55 10.43
C ALA A 92 4.38 -5.06 8.99
N ASP A 93 5.22 -4.06 8.76
CA ASP A 93 5.35 -3.42 7.45
C ASP A 93 6.06 -4.29 6.41
N ASP A 94 6.70 -5.39 6.84
CA ASP A 94 7.33 -6.33 5.92
C ASP A 94 6.40 -7.48 5.52
N MET A 95 5.13 -7.43 5.91
CA MET A 95 4.16 -8.44 5.50
C MET A 95 3.61 -8.14 4.10
N ASP A 96 3.32 -9.18 3.34
CA ASP A 96 2.69 -9.01 2.03
C ASP A 96 1.29 -8.42 2.15
N ILE A 97 0.55 -8.86 3.16
CA ILE A 97 -0.75 -8.30 3.51
C ILE A 97 -0.59 -7.69 4.91
N GLN A 98 -0.48 -6.39 4.96
CA GLN A 98 -0.31 -5.67 6.21
C GLN A 98 -1.66 -5.15 6.69
N ILE A 99 -2.11 -5.62 7.85
CA ILE A 99 -3.39 -5.20 8.42
C ILE A 99 -3.10 -4.38 9.67
N LEU A 100 -3.50 -3.12 9.63
CA LEU A 100 -3.24 -2.17 10.70
C LEU A 100 -4.48 -1.98 11.58
N GLY A 101 -4.25 -1.51 12.80
CA GLY A 101 -5.34 -1.09 13.69
C GLY A 101 -5.91 -2.15 14.60
N ASP A 102 -5.58 -3.42 14.39
CA ASP A 102 -6.05 -4.52 15.23
C ASP A 102 -4.88 -5.14 15.97
N ASN A 103 -4.78 -4.84 17.26
CA ASN A 103 -3.64 -5.30 18.08
C ASN A 103 -3.66 -6.79 18.35
N GLU A 104 -4.76 -7.47 18.10
CA GLU A 104 -4.85 -8.91 18.30
C GLU A 104 -4.37 -9.70 17.10
N ILE A 105 -4.13 -9.01 15.98
CA ILE A 105 -3.45 -9.63 14.85
C ILE A 105 -1.96 -9.66 15.17
N SER A 106 -1.33 -10.80 14.96
CA SER A 106 0.11 -10.96 15.22
C SER A 106 0.91 -10.04 14.32
N ARG A 107 2.05 -9.59 14.81
CA ARG A 107 2.90 -8.71 14.01
C ARG A 107 3.34 -9.37 12.72
N ARG A 108 3.77 -10.62 12.80
CA ARG A 108 4.21 -11.37 11.61
C ARG A 108 3.56 -12.72 11.56
N ASN A 109 3.25 -13.15 10.36
CA ASN A 109 2.86 -14.53 10.07
C ASN A 109 1.70 -15.04 10.93
N HIS A 110 0.66 -14.22 11.07
CA HIS A 110 -0.56 -14.67 11.73
C HIS A 110 -1.23 -15.74 10.86
N ALA A 111 -1.19 -15.54 9.55
CA ALA A 111 -1.72 -16.46 8.57
C ALA A 111 -0.90 -16.36 7.30
N VAL A 112 -1.03 -17.34 6.43
CA VAL A 112 -0.46 -17.31 5.08
C VAL A 112 -1.55 -17.67 4.11
N ILE A 113 -1.72 -16.87 3.08
CA ILE A 113 -2.67 -17.15 2.01
C ILE A 113 -1.87 -17.45 0.76
N VAL A 114 -2.10 -18.65 0.19
CA VAL A 114 -1.30 -19.12 -0.94
C VAL A 114 -2.19 -19.32 -2.14
N PHE A 115 -1.83 -18.73 -3.27
CA PHE A 115 -2.47 -19.09 -4.53
C PHE A 115 -1.56 -20.07 -5.27
N ASP A 116 -2.08 -21.28 -5.50
CA ASP A 116 -1.37 -22.35 -6.21
C ASP A 116 -1.81 -22.36 -7.67
N PRO A 117 -0.95 -21.95 -8.62
CA PRO A 117 -1.37 -21.90 -10.03
C PRO A 117 -1.52 -23.27 -10.67
N LYS A 118 -0.90 -24.31 -10.11
CA LYS A 118 -1.05 -25.65 -10.66
C LYS A 118 -2.43 -26.21 -10.37
N LYS A 119 -2.90 -26.04 -9.13
CA LYS A 119 -4.21 -26.51 -8.73
C LYS A 119 -5.29 -25.47 -8.94
N LYS A 120 -4.91 -24.24 -9.29
CA LYS A 120 -5.83 -23.13 -9.51
C LYS A 120 -6.71 -22.87 -8.31
N GLU A 121 -6.12 -22.92 -7.13
CA GLU A 121 -6.87 -22.74 -5.89
C GLU A 121 -6.13 -21.85 -4.92
N THR A 122 -6.87 -21.23 -4.01
CA THR A 122 -6.31 -20.42 -2.93
C THR A 122 -6.44 -21.18 -1.63
N VAL A 123 -5.35 -21.24 -0.87
CA VAL A 123 -5.29 -22.04 0.36
C VAL A 123 -4.92 -21.12 1.52
N LEU A 124 -5.60 -21.32 2.63
CA LEU A 124 -5.32 -20.60 3.88
C LEU A 124 -4.51 -21.51 4.79
N LEU A 125 -3.39 -21.01 5.26
CA LEU A 125 -2.53 -21.72 6.19
C LEU A 125 -2.47 -20.96 7.51
N PRO A 126 -2.41 -21.67 8.65
CA PRO A 126 -2.06 -21.01 9.88
C PRO A 126 -0.61 -20.55 9.81
N GLY A 127 -0.30 -19.41 10.41
CA GLY A 127 1.07 -18.92 10.46
C GLY A 127 1.83 -19.55 11.60
N ASP A 128 3.06 -19.11 11.81
CA ASP A 128 3.89 -19.59 12.91
C ASP A 128 3.75 -18.75 14.17
N ALA A 129 2.88 -17.75 14.16
CA ALA A 129 2.60 -16.93 15.33
C ALA A 129 1.60 -17.63 16.25
N ASN A 130 1.44 -17.08 17.47
CA ASN A 130 0.51 -17.67 18.44
C ASN A 130 -0.96 -17.39 18.11
N GLY A 131 -1.24 -16.43 17.24
CA GLY A 131 -2.62 -16.09 16.92
C GLY A 131 -3.31 -17.18 16.13
N ILE A 132 -4.53 -17.51 16.51
CA ILE A 132 -5.31 -18.53 15.83
C ILE A 132 -6.05 -17.89 14.66
N VAL A 133 -6.16 -18.64 13.57
CA VAL A 133 -6.92 -18.25 12.38
C VAL A 133 -8.21 -19.03 12.38
N TYR A 134 -9.32 -18.36 12.10
CA TYR A 134 -10.61 -19.04 12.00
C TYR A 134 -11.12 -18.94 10.57
N LEU A 135 -11.68 -20.03 10.08
CA LEU A 135 -12.32 -20.08 8.78
C LEU A 135 -13.77 -20.51 8.99
N ASN A 136 -14.69 -19.62 8.66
CA ASN A 136 -16.11 -19.84 8.87
C ASN A 136 -16.42 -20.31 10.30
N GLY A 137 -15.72 -19.69 11.26
CA GLY A 137 -15.93 -19.96 12.68
C GLY A 137 -15.13 -21.12 13.24
N ASN A 138 -14.37 -21.83 12.44
CA ASN A 138 -13.60 -23.00 12.86
C ASN A 138 -12.11 -22.71 12.83
N ALA A 139 -11.40 -23.07 13.89
CA ALA A 139 -9.95 -22.87 13.95
C ALA A 139 -9.22 -23.67 12.87
N VAL A 140 -8.23 -23.03 12.26
CA VAL A 140 -7.46 -23.61 11.17
C VAL A 140 -6.12 -24.06 11.72
N TYR A 141 -5.87 -25.38 11.70
CA TYR A 141 -4.61 -25.96 12.15
C TYR A 141 -3.81 -26.61 11.04
N ALA A 142 -4.40 -26.72 9.86
CA ALA A 142 -3.80 -27.32 8.69
C ALA A 142 -4.27 -26.57 7.46
N PRO A 143 -3.65 -26.79 6.27
CA PRO A 143 -4.07 -26.08 5.07
C PRO A 143 -5.57 -26.27 4.79
N ALA A 144 -6.25 -25.19 4.45
CA ALA A 144 -7.67 -25.19 4.14
C ALA A 144 -7.91 -24.42 2.84
N THR A 145 -8.60 -25.05 1.89
CA THR A 145 -8.92 -24.42 0.62
C THR A 145 -9.99 -23.35 0.84
N LEU A 146 -9.77 -22.18 0.25
CA LEU A 146 -10.71 -21.06 0.35
C LEU A 146 -11.69 -21.10 -0.81
N ASN A 147 -12.96 -20.93 -0.50
CA ASN A 147 -14.01 -20.80 -1.47
C ASN A 147 -14.58 -19.39 -1.43
N LYS A 148 -15.28 -19.02 -2.49
CA LYS A 148 -15.87 -17.67 -2.62
C LYS A 148 -16.67 -17.32 -1.37
N TYR A 149 -16.36 -16.15 -0.82
CA TYR A 149 -17.03 -15.56 0.34
C TYR A 149 -16.85 -16.34 1.64
N ASP A 150 -15.84 -17.19 1.72
CA ASP A 150 -15.45 -17.76 3.01
C ASP A 150 -15.00 -16.63 3.93
N GLU A 151 -15.38 -16.76 5.20
CA GLU A 151 -15.04 -15.76 6.20
C GLU A 151 -13.79 -16.18 6.96
N ILE A 152 -12.80 -15.29 6.98
CA ILE A 152 -11.53 -15.49 7.69
C ILE A 152 -11.52 -14.53 8.87
N GLU A 153 -11.25 -15.06 10.06
CA GLU A 153 -11.15 -14.21 11.24
C GLU A 153 -9.73 -14.20 11.77
N LEU A 154 -9.16 -13.01 11.93
CA LEU A 154 -7.84 -12.77 12.50
C LEU A 154 -8.01 -11.71 13.57
N GLY A 155 -7.60 -12.03 14.81
CA GLY A 155 -7.78 -11.09 15.91
C GLY A 155 -9.25 -10.71 16.08
N LYS A 156 -9.56 -9.43 16.02
CA LYS A 156 -10.91 -8.92 16.10
C LYS A 156 -11.52 -8.66 14.72
N SER A 157 -10.77 -8.95 13.68
CA SER A 157 -11.15 -8.57 12.32
C SER A 157 -11.65 -9.77 11.52
N LYS A 158 -12.63 -9.51 10.67
CA LYS A 158 -13.21 -10.53 9.80
C LYS A 158 -13.10 -10.09 8.36
N PHE A 159 -12.77 -11.04 7.49
CA PHE A 159 -12.53 -10.80 6.07
C PHE A 159 -13.30 -11.80 5.24
N LEU A 160 -13.80 -11.36 4.09
CA LEU A 160 -14.37 -12.28 3.11
C LEU A 160 -13.35 -12.51 2.00
N PHE A 161 -13.23 -13.74 1.58
CA PHE A 161 -12.38 -14.10 0.46
C PHE A 161 -13.12 -13.91 -0.86
N VAL A 162 -12.51 -13.17 -1.80
CA VAL A 162 -13.07 -12.93 -3.13
C VAL A 162 -12.06 -13.41 -4.15
N PRO A 163 -12.34 -14.57 -4.80
CA PRO A 163 -11.41 -15.10 -5.80
C PRO A 163 -11.48 -14.31 -7.11
N PHE A 164 -10.34 -14.16 -7.76
CA PHE A 164 -10.27 -13.67 -9.12
C PHE A 164 -9.77 -14.76 -10.04
N CYS A 165 -8.66 -15.40 -9.69
CA CYS A 165 -8.12 -16.53 -10.41
C CYS A 165 -8.71 -17.84 -9.88
N GLY A 166 -8.87 -18.81 -10.75
CA GLY A 166 -9.42 -20.11 -10.43
C GLY A 166 -9.73 -20.85 -11.72
N GLU A 167 -10.73 -21.69 -11.69
CA GLU A 167 -11.11 -22.47 -12.87
C GLU A 167 -11.60 -21.61 -14.01
N ASN A 168 -12.19 -20.43 -13.70
CA ASN A 168 -12.79 -19.58 -14.72
C ASN A 168 -11.80 -18.62 -15.35
N PHE A 169 -10.72 -18.30 -14.66
CA PHE A 169 -9.73 -17.35 -15.16
C PHE A 169 -8.37 -17.62 -14.56
N MET A 170 -7.34 -17.52 -15.38
CA MET A 170 -5.95 -17.57 -14.95
C MET A 170 -5.13 -16.61 -15.78
N TRP A 171 -4.16 -15.98 -15.13
CA TRP A 171 -3.23 -15.11 -15.81
C TRP A 171 -2.29 -15.91 -16.70
N GLY A 172 -1.97 -15.33 -17.82
CA GLY A 172 -0.82 -15.72 -18.59
C GLY A 172 -0.77 -17.12 -19.09
N GLY A 173 -1.76 -17.56 -19.75
CA GLY A 173 -1.71 -18.85 -20.38
C GLY A 173 -0.49 -19.06 -21.25
N LYS A 174 0.36 -18.06 -21.40
CA LYS A 174 1.55 -18.18 -22.13
C LYS A 174 2.75 -18.50 -21.34
N THR A 175 2.66 -18.51 -20.10
CA THR A 175 3.83 -18.73 -19.34
C THR A 175 4.11 -20.11 -19.34
N GLU A 176 4.61 -20.47 -19.92
CA GLU A 176 4.92 -21.62 -19.67
C GLU A 176 6.00 -21.65 -19.31
#